data_0677faf2a710994ef1f980b70804c079
#
_entry.id   0677faf2a710994ef1f980b70804c079
#
_cell.length_a   1.000
_cell.length_b   1.000
_cell.length_c   1.000
_cell.angle_alpha   90.00
_cell.angle_beta   90.00
_cell.angle_gamma   90.00
#
_symmetry.space_group_name_H-M   'P 1'
#
loop_
_entity.id
_entity.type
_entity.pdbx_description
1 polymer ?
#
loop_
_entity_poly.entity_id
_entity_poly.type
_entity_poly.pdbx_seq_one_letter_code
_entity_poly.pdbx_strand_id
1 'polypeptide(L)'
;MPLLFFTLDVLDEAISKNKKVSFTYNEYGTDKKLHPRRNEPNIINPYQMVAVNDKYYLICNVDKYDNVAHFRVDRITDIKILKEKVKPQKQVKGLENGIDLPKHVTEHIYMFSGESIRVKFRAKKYILSEIFDWFGKDIQFLDETEDEVVCSVYVNEQSMRKWAMQYALHVKVLSPQTLVESVRNDLKAAMMNYEES
;
A
#
# COMPACT_ATOMS: atom_id res chain seq x y z
N MET A 1 -11.70 -20.30 -4.68
CA MET A 1 -12.51 -19.81 -3.54
C MET A 1 -12.23 -20.54 -2.21
N PRO A 2 -12.19 -21.88 -2.11
CA PRO A 2 -11.95 -22.54 -0.81
C PRO A 2 -10.63 -22.13 -0.12
N LEU A 3 -9.56 -21.90 -0.89
CA LEU A 3 -8.24 -21.55 -0.35
C LEU A 3 -8.20 -20.16 0.31
N LEU A 4 -8.93 -19.18 -0.22
CA LEU A 4 -8.99 -17.84 0.36
C LEU A 4 -9.63 -17.85 1.76
N PHE A 5 -10.77 -18.52 1.92
CA PHE A 5 -11.46 -18.61 3.21
C PHE A 5 -10.61 -19.34 4.24
N PHE A 6 -9.98 -20.45 3.87
CA PHE A 6 -9.05 -21.14 4.74
C PHE A 6 -7.90 -20.24 5.19
N THR A 7 -7.32 -19.46 4.28
CA THR A 7 -6.24 -18.53 4.61
C THR A 7 -6.72 -17.43 5.57
N LEU A 8 -7.93 -16.89 5.35
CA LEU A 8 -8.54 -15.90 6.26
C LEU A 8 -8.74 -16.47 7.66
N ASP A 9 -9.26 -17.71 7.78
CA ASP A 9 -9.48 -18.37 9.08
C ASP A 9 -8.17 -18.58 9.84
N VAL A 10 -7.12 -19.04 9.16
CA VAL A 10 -5.79 -19.25 9.75
C VAL A 10 -5.17 -17.92 10.20
N LEU A 11 -5.32 -16.86 9.42
CA LEU A 11 -4.84 -15.52 9.78
C LEU A 11 -5.60 -14.96 10.98
N ASP A 12 -6.91 -15.10 11.03
CA ASP A 12 -7.74 -14.66 12.15
C ASP A 12 -7.33 -15.37 13.45
N GLU A 13 -7.14 -16.70 13.40
CA GLU A 13 -6.66 -17.48 14.51
C GLU A 13 -5.25 -17.02 14.98
N ALA A 14 -4.34 -16.79 14.04
CA ALA A 14 -2.98 -16.35 14.35
C ALA A 14 -2.96 -14.97 15.02
N ILE A 15 -3.74 -14.02 14.50
CA ILE A 15 -3.90 -12.66 15.04
C ILE A 15 -4.47 -12.73 16.46
N SER A 16 -5.57 -13.46 16.65
CA SER A 16 -6.22 -13.62 17.95
C SER A 16 -5.30 -14.25 19.00
N LYS A 17 -4.43 -15.19 18.61
CA LYS A 17 -3.47 -15.86 19.49
C LYS A 17 -2.12 -15.12 19.60
N ASN A 18 -1.94 -13.99 18.93
CA ASN A 18 -0.67 -13.25 18.86
C ASN A 18 0.50 -14.15 18.41
N LYS A 19 0.30 -14.92 17.34
CA LYS A 19 1.27 -15.86 16.79
C LYS A 19 1.76 -15.42 15.43
N LYS A 20 3.05 -15.68 15.17
CA LYS A 20 3.61 -15.55 13.82
C LYS A 20 2.99 -16.57 12.88
N VAL A 21 3.05 -16.25 11.59
CA VAL A 21 2.71 -17.19 10.52
C VAL A 21 3.85 -17.32 9.54
N SER A 22 3.93 -18.49 8.89
CA SER A 22 4.75 -18.68 7.71
C SER A 22 3.85 -19.02 6.53
N PHE A 23 4.21 -18.55 5.33
CA PHE A 23 3.47 -18.82 4.10
C PHE A 23 4.32 -18.64 2.84
N THR A 24 3.89 -19.25 1.74
CA THR A 24 4.36 -18.96 0.39
C THR A 24 3.59 -17.78 -0.18
N TYR A 25 4.29 -16.74 -0.66
CA TYR A 25 3.67 -15.61 -1.35
C TYR A 25 3.88 -15.72 -2.84
N ASN A 26 2.78 -15.61 -3.60
CA ASN A 26 2.74 -15.90 -5.02
C ASN A 26 2.48 -14.65 -5.87
N GLU A 27 2.83 -14.73 -7.14
CA GLU A 27 2.47 -13.78 -8.19
C GLU A 27 1.96 -14.52 -9.43
N TYR A 28 1.20 -13.83 -10.27
CA TYR A 28 0.66 -14.43 -11.49
C TYR A 28 1.72 -14.47 -12.60
N GLY A 29 1.86 -15.65 -13.22
CA GLY A 29 2.58 -15.81 -14.47
C GLY A 29 1.69 -15.50 -15.68
N THR A 30 2.30 -15.52 -16.88
CA THR A 30 1.59 -15.38 -18.17
C THR A 30 0.63 -16.53 -18.45
N ASP A 31 0.82 -17.66 -17.79
CA ASP A 31 -0.07 -18.85 -17.78
C ASP A 31 -1.32 -18.64 -16.91
N LYS A 32 -1.51 -17.45 -16.30
CA LYS A 32 -2.60 -17.06 -15.39
C LYS A 32 -2.65 -17.87 -14.10
N LYS A 33 -1.55 -18.56 -13.74
CA LYS A 33 -1.42 -19.31 -12.49
C LYS A 33 -0.56 -18.57 -11.50
N LEU A 34 -0.74 -18.90 -10.23
CA LEU A 34 0.09 -18.39 -9.13
C LEU A 34 1.38 -19.20 -9.05
N HIS A 35 2.50 -18.49 -9.00
CA HIS A 35 3.85 -19.05 -8.83
C HIS A 35 4.52 -18.42 -7.60
N PRO A 36 5.29 -19.20 -6.82
CA PRO A 36 6.03 -18.65 -5.70
C PRO A 36 6.95 -17.51 -6.14
N ARG A 37 6.86 -16.36 -5.48
CA ARG A 37 7.73 -15.22 -5.74
C ARG A 37 9.18 -15.49 -5.31
N ARG A 38 9.37 -16.42 -4.38
CA ARG A 38 10.66 -16.87 -3.87
C ARG A 38 10.55 -18.28 -3.30
N ASN A 39 11.67 -18.99 -3.22
CA ASN A 39 11.71 -20.37 -2.74
C ASN A 39 11.48 -20.48 -1.22
N GLU A 40 11.91 -19.48 -0.45
CA GLU A 40 11.78 -19.48 1.00
C GLU A 40 10.42 -18.92 1.44
N PRO A 41 9.79 -19.51 2.47
CA PRO A 41 8.55 -19.00 3.01
C PRO A 41 8.75 -17.61 3.66
N ASN A 42 7.70 -16.81 3.64
CA ASN A 42 7.63 -15.58 4.40
C ASN A 42 7.28 -15.91 5.86
N ILE A 43 8.07 -15.41 6.82
CA ILE A 43 7.76 -15.45 8.24
C ILE A 43 7.40 -14.03 8.66
N ILE A 44 6.19 -13.84 9.18
CA ILE A 44 5.69 -12.50 9.48
C ILE A 44 4.93 -12.43 10.80
N ASN A 45 4.78 -11.23 11.30
CA ASN A 45 3.98 -10.84 12.45
C ASN A 45 2.63 -10.30 11.94
N PRO A 46 1.54 -11.08 11.94
CA PRO A 46 0.24 -10.60 11.48
C PRO A 46 -0.42 -9.73 12.56
N TYR A 47 -1.05 -8.62 12.14
CA TYR A 47 -1.71 -7.71 13.08
C TYR A 47 -3.18 -7.50 12.77
N GLN A 48 -3.54 -7.29 11.51
CA GLN A 48 -4.92 -7.03 11.12
C GLN A 48 -5.15 -7.33 9.65
N MET A 49 -6.39 -7.71 9.32
CA MET A 49 -6.85 -7.82 7.94
C MET A 49 -7.77 -6.66 7.59
N VAL A 50 -7.72 -6.22 6.34
CA VAL A 50 -8.56 -5.15 5.80
C VAL A 50 -8.98 -5.46 4.37
N ALA A 51 -10.22 -5.13 4.02
CA ALA A 51 -10.72 -5.19 2.65
C ALA A 51 -10.57 -3.80 1.99
N VAL A 52 -9.86 -3.75 0.87
CA VAL A 52 -9.65 -2.52 0.07
C VAL A 52 -9.79 -2.89 -1.41
N ASN A 53 -10.65 -2.18 -2.14
CA ASN A 53 -10.88 -2.39 -3.58
C ASN A 53 -11.09 -3.87 -3.94
N ASP A 54 -12.06 -4.52 -3.29
CA ASP A 54 -12.45 -5.93 -3.48
C ASP A 54 -11.34 -6.96 -3.22
N LYS A 55 -10.30 -6.58 -2.49
CA LYS A 55 -9.20 -7.46 -2.09
C LYS A 55 -8.98 -7.41 -0.58
N TYR A 56 -8.66 -8.58 0.00
CA TYR A 56 -8.21 -8.65 1.38
C TYR A 56 -6.69 -8.45 1.45
N TYR A 57 -6.28 -7.57 2.34
CA TYR A 57 -4.89 -7.31 2.67
C TYR A 57 -4.61 -7.65 4.13
N LEU A 58 -3.45 -8.22 4.37
CA LEU A 58 -2.90 -8.43 5.70
C LEU A 58 -1.93 -7.29 6.02
N ILE A 59 -2.21 -6.55 7.09
CA ILE A 59 -1.31 -5.58 7.69
C ILE A 59 -0.41 -6.33 8.67
N CYS A 60 0.89 -6.29 8.47
CA CYS A 60 1.86 -7.10 9.20
C CYS A 60 3.22 -6.42 9.28
N ASN A 61 4.18 -7.11 9.88
CA ASN A 61 5.61 -6.78 9.81
C ASN A 61 6.39 -8.05 9.46
N VAL A 62 7.44 -7.90 8.66
CA VAL A 62 8.44 -8.94 8.42
C VAL A 62 9.60 -8.70 9.37
N ASP A 63 9.98 -9.67 10.18
CA ASP A 63 11.01 -9.51 11.24
C ASP A 63 12.31 -8.86 10.75
N LYS A 64 12.66 -9.10 9.52
CA LYS A 64 13.85 -8.56 8.86
C LYS A 64 13.84 -7.04 8.72
N TYR A 65 12.64 -6.42 8.78
CA TYR A 65 12.43 -4.99 8.55
C TYR A 65 11.76 -4.34 9.76
N ASP A 66 11.93 -3.04 9.90
CA ASP A 66 11.36 -2.28 11.02
C ASP A 66 9.99 -1.69 10.71
N ASN A 67 9.62 -1.58 9.44
CA ASN A 67 8.38 -0.94 9.00
C ASN A 67 7.23 -1.93 8.77
N VAL A 68 6.03 -1.37 8.64
CA VAL A 68 4.82 -2.09 8.24
C VAL A 68 4.94 -2.66 6.83
N ALA A 69 4.35 -3.82 6.63
CA ALA A 69 4.26 -4.51 5.35
C ALA A 69 2.82 -4.94 5.07
N HIS A 70 2.49 -5.09 3.80
CA HIS A 70 1.17 -5.53 3.35
C HIS A 70 1.30 -6.72 2.41
N PHE A 71 0.43 -7.72 2.59
CA PHE A 71 0.32 -8.85 1.67
C PHE A 71 -1.13 -9.04 1.25
N ARG A 72 -1.35 -9.29 -0.03
CA ARG A 72 -2.67 -9.70 -0.53
C ARG A 72 -2.95 -11.13 -0.09
N VAL A 73 -4.07 -11.33 0.60
CA VAL A 73 -4.42 -12.64 1.18
C VAL A 73 -4.70 -13.68 0.11
N ASP A 74 -5.27 -13.30 -1.03
CA ASP A 74 -5.55 -14.19 -2.17
C ASP A 74 -4.29 -14.71 -2.89
N ARG A 75 -3.10 -14.20 -2.54
CA ARG A 75 -1.80 -14.65 -3.06
C ARG A 75 -1.01 -15.50 -2.06
N ILE A 76 -1.60 -15.81 -0.92
CA ILE A 76 -0.97 -16.60 0.14
C ILE A 76 -1.36 -18.08 -0.03
N THR A 77 -0.36 -18.96 -0.02
CA THR A 77 -0.52 -20.41 0.02
C THR A 77 0.35 -21.03 1.13
N ASP A 78 0.11 -22.28 1.47
CA ASP A 78 0.90 -23.06 2.43
C ASP A 78 1.06 -22.39 3.81
N ILE A 79 0.02 -21.66 4.23
CA ILE A 79 0.04 -20.90 5.49
C ILE A 79 0.04 -21.83 6.70
N LYS A 80 0.90 -21.48 7.70
CA LYS A 80 1.03 -22.21 8.98
C LYS A 80 1.20 -21.22 10.12
N ILE A 81 0.50 -21.48 11.24
CA ILE A 81 0.73 -20.75 12.49
C ILE A 81 1.98 -21.30 13.17
N LEU A 82 2.87 -20.41 13.59
CA LEU A 82 4.11 -20.76 14.29
C LEU A 82 3.92 -20.71 15.81
N LYS A 83 4.88 -21.27 16.54
CA LYS A 83 4.86 -21.25 18.01
C LYS A 83 5.25 -19.89 18.59
N GLU A 84 6.03 -19.13 17.84
CA GLU A 84 6.58 -17.84 18.21
C GLU A 84 5.50 -16.77 18.34
N LYS A 85 5.67 -15.90 19.34
CA LYS A 85 4.82 -14.72 19.52
C LYS A 85 5.20 -13.64 18.50
N VAL A 86 4.23 -12.83 18.11
CA VAL A 86 4.45 -11.66 17.24
C VAL A 86 5.31 -10.59 17.94
N LYS A 87 6.06 -9.84 17.16
CA LYS A 87 6.68 -8.57 17.55
C LYS A 87 5.56 -7.60 17.93
N PRO A 88 5.61 -6.91 19.08
CA PRO A 88 4.60 -5.92 19.47
C PRO A 88 4.46 -4.79 18.44
N GLN A 89 3.24 -4.37 18.11
CA GLN A 89 2.99 -3.29 17.14
C GLN A 89 3.78 -2.01 17.43
N LYS A 90 3.90 -1.62 18.71
CA LYS A 90 4.65 -0.45 19.16
C LYS A 90 6.14 -0.45 18.77
N GLN A 91 6.67 -1.59 18.37
CA GLN A 91 8.06 -1.75 17.90
C GLN A 91 8.16 -1.73 16.37
N VAL A 92 7.04 -1.52 15.68
CA VAL A 92 6.97 -1.51 14.21
C VAL A 92 6.75 -0.08 13.75
N LYS A 93 7.66 0.42 12.92
CA LYS A 93 7.56 1.78 12.36
C LYS A 93 6.29 1.92 11.52
N GLY A 94 5.50 2.93 11.84
CA GLY A 94 4.18 3.17 11.25
C GLY A 94 3.01 2.51 11.99
N LEU A 95 3.27 1.72 13.07
CA LEU A 95 2.25 1.10 13.91
C LEU A 95 2.44 1.39 15.41
N GLU A 96 3.27 2.35 15.77
CA GLU A 96 3.66 2.66 17.16
C GLU A 96 2.46 3.01 18.05
N ASN A 97 1.44 3.62 17.47
CA ASN A 97 0.21 4.06 18.13
C ASN A 97 -0.99 3.11 17.87
N GLY A 98 -0.73 1.91 17.36
CA GLY A 98 -1.77 0.98 16.91
C GLY A 98 -2.22 1.24 15.47
N ILE A 99 -3.26 0.52 15.05
CA ILE A 99 -3.80 0.60 13.69
C ILE A 99 -5.14 1.34 13.71
N ASP A 100 -5.16 2.56 13.20
CA ASP A 100 -6.36 3.28 12.81
C ASP A 100 -6.64 2.94 11.34
N LEU A 101 -7.57 2.00 11.09
CA LEU A 101 -7.81 1.47 9.75
C LEU A 101 -8.19 2.54 8.71
N PRO A 102 -9.14 3.46 8.95
CA PRO A 102 -9.46 4.51 8.00
C PRO A 102 -8.24 5.33 7.59
N LYS A 103 -7.46 5.77 8.58
CA LYS A 103 -6.23 6.53 8.35
C LYS A 103 -5.18 5.70 7.64
N HIS A 104 -4.98 4.45 8.06
CA HIS A 104 -4.00 3.54 7.47
C HIS A 104 -4.26 3.30 5.97
N VAL A 105 -5.53 3.11 5.58
CA VAL A 105 -5.93 2.90 4.18
C VAL A 105 -5.69 4.14 3.32
N THR A 106 -5.99 5.34 3.83
CA THR A 106 -5.75 6.61 3.11
C THR A 106 -4.27 6.95 3.01
N GLU A 107 -3.45 6.54 3.97
CA GLU A 107 -1.99 6.69 3.90
C GLU A 107 -1.34 5.68 2.95
N HIS A 108 -1.92 4.47 2.78
CA HIS A 108 -1.40 3.37 1.96
C HIS A 108 -2.34 3.02 0.81
N ILE A 109 -2.73 4.00 0.00
CA ILE A 109 -3.80 3.91 -1.02
C ILE A 109 -3.70 2.75 -2.02
N TYR A 110 -2.52 2.16 -2.22
CA TYR A 110 -2.33 0.91 -2.99
C TYR A 110 -1.80 -0.23 -2.12
N MET A 111 -1.85 -0.07 -0.80
CA MET A 111 -1.31 -1.04 0.17
C MET A 111 0.17 -1.40 -0.12
N PHE A 112 0.96 -0.42 -0.57
CA PHE A 112 2.41 -0.57 -0.66
C PHE A 112 3.03 -0.46 0.73
N SER A 113 4.06 -1.27 0.97
CA SER A 113 4.87 -1.20 2.19
C SER A 113 5.82 -0.01 2.14
N GLY A 114 6.31 0.41 3.29
CA GLY A 114 7.27 1.50 3.41
C GLY A 114 6.72 2.73 4.13
N GLU A 115 7.51 3.79 4.13
CA GLU A 115 7.20 5.00 4.89
C GLU A 115 6.16 5.87 4.20
N SER A 116 5.35 6.55 5.02
CA SER A 116 4.48 7.63 4.59
C SER A 116 5.19 8.98 4.80
N ILE A 117 4.99 9.89 3.88
CA ILE A 117 5.60 11.21 3.87
C ILE A 117 4.54 12.29 3.61
N ARG A 118 4.86 13.53 3.98
CA ARG A 118 4.02 14.67 3.62
C ARG A 118 4.28 15.05 2.17
N VAL A 119 3.22 15.01 1.35
CA VAL A 119 3.28 15.38 -0.06
C VAL A 119 2.37 16.59 -0.32
N LYS A 120 2.87 17.55 -1.10
CA LYS A 120 2.05 18.64 -1.67
C LYS A 120 1.92 18.40 -3.18
N PHE A 121 0.73 18.56 -3.68
CA PHE A 121 0.44 18.49 -5.12
C PHE A 121 -0.63 19.50 -5.51
N ARG A 122 -0.57 19.97 -6.74
CA ARG A 122 -1.62 20.78 -7.38
C ARG A 122 -2.50 19.87 -8.21
N ALA A 123 -3.79 20.09 -8.18
CA ALA A 123 -4.75 19.33 -8.95
C ALA A 123 -5.82 20.21 -9.57
N LYS A 124 -6.41 19.76 -10.68
CA LYS A 124 -7.60 20.37 -11.27
C LYS A 124 -8.81 20.12 -10.35
N LYS A 125 -9.64 21.14 -10.14
CA LYS A 125 -10.81 21.04 -9.22
C LYS A 125 -11.85 20.03 -9.66
N TYR A 126 -11.99 19.76 -10.95
CA TYR A 126 -12.96 18.80 -11.46
C TYR A 126 -12.67 17.32 -11.10
N ILE A 127 -11.46 17.01 -10.59
CA ILE A 127 -11.12 15.67 -10.07
C ILE A 127 -11.18 15.61 -8.52
N LEU A 128 -11.83 16.55 -7.86
CA LEU A 128 -11.89 16.57 -6.37
C LEU A 128 -12.58 15.32 -5.81
N SER A 129 -13.59 14.78 -6.50
CA SER A 129 -14.27 13.55 -6.07
C SER A 129 -13.30 12.38 -6.01
N GLU A 130 -12.49 12.19 -7.05
CA GLU A 130 -11.46 11.14 -7.12
C GLU A 130 -10.38 11.37 -6.04
N ILE A 131 -10.03 12.62 -5.77
CA ILE A 131 -9.08 12.94 -4.69
C ILE A 131 -9.62 12.53 -3.33
N PHE A 132 -10.91 12.81 -3.04
CA PHE A 132 -11.55 12.37 -1.80
C PHE A 132 -11.70 10.85 -1.72
N ASP A 133 -11.98 10.16 -2.83
CA ASP A 133 -12.07 8.71 -2.88
C ASP A 133 -10.74 8.04 -2.51
N TRP A 134 -9.60 8.64 -2.90
CA TRP A 134 -8.27 8.10 -2.60
C TRP A 134 -7.73 8.50 -1.23
N PHE A 135 -7.85 9.78 -0.86
CA PHE A 135 -7.18 10.35 0.32
C PHE A 135 -8.11 10.64 1.49
N GLY A 136 -9.43 10.44 1.31
CA GLY A 136 -10.42 10.77 2.33
C GLY A 136 -10.60 12.28 2.52
N LYS A 137 -11.34 12.65 3.57
CA LYS A 137 -11.69 14.04 3.86
C LYS A 137 -10.66 14.80 4.73
N ASP A 138 -9.65 14.09 5.24
CA ASP A 138 -8.59 14.69 6.08
C ASP A 138 -7.50 15.38 5.27
N ILE A 139 -7.67 15.44 3.95
CA ILE A 139 -6.81 16.22 3.05
C ILE A 139 -6.85 17.71 3.39
N GLN A 140 -5.70 18.35 3.38
CA GLN A 140 -5.59 19.79 3.61
C GLN A 140 -5.50 20.54 2.28
N PHE A 141 -6.36 21.54 2.10
CA PHE A 141 -6.24 22.51 1.02
C PHE A 141 -5.43 23.70 1.49
N LEU A 142 -4.37 24.06 0.75
CA LEU A 142 -3.41 25.11 1.13
C LEU A 142 -3.61 26.39 0.33
N ASP A 143 -3.99 26.27 -0.93
CA ASP A 143 -4.15 27.36 -1.86
C ASP A 143 -5.09 26.93 -2.98
N GLU A 144 -5.83 27.89 -3.57
CA GLU A 144 -6.75 27.61 -4.68
C GLU A 144 -6.86 28.77 -5.65
N THR A 145 -7.14 28.45 -6.89
CA THR A 145 -7.56 29.36 -7.95
C THR A 145 -8.97 28.98 -8.41
N GLU A 146 -9.47 29.60 -9.48
CA GLU A 146 -10.74 29.19 -10.09
C GLU A 146 -10.75 27.71 -10.49
N ASP A 147 -9.69 27.22 -11.14
CA ASP A 147 -9.60 25.91 -11.76
C ASP A 147 -8.77 24.87 -10.99
N GLU A 148 -7.91 25.31 -10.10
CA GLU A 148 -6.91 24.46 -9.43
C GLU A 148 -6.91 24.62 -7.92
N VAL A 149 -6.43 23.59 -7.25
CA VAL A 149 -6.23 23.56 -5.80
C VAL A 149 -4.90 22.93 -5.44
N VAL A 150 -4.23 23.45 -4.43
CA VAL A 150 -3.04 22.86 -3.83
C VAL A 150 -3.43 22.04 -2.61
N CYS A 151 -3.12 20.76 -2.65
CA CYS A 151 -3.44 19.79 -1.62
C CYS A 151 -2.19 19.39 -0.85
N SER A 152 -2.38 19.01 0.43
CA SER A 152 -1.36 18.38 1.27
C SER A 152 -1.90 17.12 1.90
N VAL A 153 -1.21 16.00 1.69
CA VAL A 153 -1.58 14.67 2.23
C VAL A 153 -0.37 14.02 2.91
N TYR A 154 -0.65 13.10 3.83
CA TYR A 154 0.36 12.20 4.39
C TYR A 154 0.12 10.83 3.79
N VAL A 155 1.05 10.32 2.99
CA VAL A 155 0.82 9.15 2.14
C VAL A 155 2.13 8.40 1.88
N ASN A 156 2.04 7.09 1.69
CA ASN A 156 3.17 6.27 1.26
C ASN A 156 3.75 6.80 -0.06
N GLU A 157 5.07 6.98 -0.11
CA GLU A 157 5.77 7.62 -1.24
C GLU A 157 5.55 6.87 -2.55
N GLN A 158 5.66 5.52 -2.54
CA GLN A 158 5.45 4.71 -3.73
C GLN A 158 4.00 4.74 -4.21
N SER A 159 3.05 4.75 -3.27
CA SER A 159 1.63 4.92 -3.57
C SER A 159 1.37 6.26 -4.25
N MET A 160 1.92 7.33 -3.71
CA MET A 160 1.77 8.67 -4.30
C MET A 160 2.40 8.77 -5.68
N ARG A 161 3.60 8.20 -5.87
CA ARG A 161 4.27 8.14 -7.19
C ARG A 161 3.38 7.46 -8.23
N LYS A 162 2.80 6.30 -7.90
CA LYS A 162 1.89 5.58 -8.79
C LYS A 162 0.61 6.37 -9.07
N TRP A 163 0.02 6.96 -8.04
CA TRP A 163 -1.19 7.77 -8.16
C TRP A 163 -0.96 9.01 -9.03
N ALA A 164 0.15 9.72 -8.84
CA ALA A 164 0.53 10.87 -9.64
C ALA A 164 0.72 10.53 -11.13
N MET A 165 1.24 9.33 -11.43
CA MET A 165 1.33 8.83 -12.82
C MET A 165 -0.05 8.53 -13.41
N GLN A 166 -0.96 7.95 -12.65
CA GLN A 166 -2.33 7.66 -13.09
C GLN A 166 -3.10 8.95 -13.43
N TYR A 167 -2.87 10.01 -12.66
CA TYR A 167 -3.54 11.30 -12.82
C TYR A 167 -2.64 12.38 -13.42
N ALA A 168 -1.59 12.02 -14.14
CA ALA A 168 -0.55 12.94 -14.63
C ALA A 168 -1.05 14.11 -15.48
N LEU A 169 -2.18 13.94 -16.18
CA LEU A 169 -2.82 15.02 -16.95
C LEU A 169 -3.50 16.08 -16.08
N HIS A 170 -3.79 15.76 -14.82
CA HIS A 170 -4.63 16.57 -13.94
C HIS A 170 -3.93 16.99 -12.66
N VAL A 171 -2.78 16.38 -12.37
CA VAL A 171 -2.06 16.53 -11.11
C VAL A 171 -0.58 16.86 -11.36
N LYS A 172 -0.03 17.73 -10.51
CA LYS A 172 1.39 18.03 -10.45
C LYS A 172 1.89 17.92 -9.02
N VAL A 173 2.80 17.00 -8.75
CA VAL A 173 3.51 16.92 -7.46
C VAL A 173 4.40 18.14 -7.30
N LEU A 174 4.35 18.81 -6.13
CA LEU A 174 5.09 20.00 -5.81
C LEU A 174 6.22 19.73 -4.81
N SER A 175 5.99 18.83 -3.86
CA SER A 175 7.01 18.41 -2.87
C SER A 175 6.72 17.03 -2.32
N PRO A 176 7.73 16.28 -1.79
CA PRO A 176 9.15 16.65 -1.76
C PRO A 176 9.81 16.59 -3.15
N GLN A 177 10.97 17.26 -3.30
CA GLN A 177 11.67 17.35 -4.59
C GLN A 177 12.09 15.98 -5.13
N THR A 178 12.46 15.04 -4.27
CA THR A 178 12.80 13.65 -4.66
C THR A 178 11.64 12.95 -5.38
N LEU A 179 10.41 13.11 -4.88
CA LEU A 179 9.22 12.56 -5.50
C LEU A 179 8.89 13.28 -6.82
N VAL A 180 9.05 14.61 -6.89
CA VAL A 180 8.88 15.39 -8.13
C VAL A 180 9.80 14.87 -9.23
N GLU A 181 11.07 14.63 -8.91
CA GLU A 181 12.07 14.11 -9.85
C GLU A 181 11.74 12.68 -10.30
N SER A 182 11.32 11.83 -9.36
CA SER A 182 10.90 10.45 -9.66
C SER A 182 9.73 10.42 -10.63
N VAL A 183 8.67 11.19 -10.38
CA VAL A 183 7.50 11.30 -11.28
C VAL A 183 7.88 11.86 -12.63
N ARG A 184 8.73 12.90 -12.66
CA ARG A 184 9.23 13.47 -13.92
C ARG A 184 9.97 12.45 -14.77
N ASN A 185 10.83 11.63 -14.14
CA ASN A 185 11.59 10.59 -14.84
C ASN A 185 10.67 9.48 -15.38
N ASP A 186 9.64 9.09 -14.59
CA ASP A 186 8.66 8.11 -15.05
C ASP A 186 7.86 8.61 -16.24
N LEU A 187 7.44 9.91 -16.23
CA LEU A 187 6.73 10.51 -17.35
C LEU A 187 7.58 10.53 -18.63
N LYS A 188 8.87 10.85 -18.51
CA LYS A 188 9.80 10.79 -19.65
C LYS A 188 9.94 9.36 -20.18
N ALA A 189 10.14 8.38 -19.29
CA ALA A 189 10.23 6.98 -19.67
C ALA A 189 8.94 6.48 -20.33
N ALA A 190 7.78 6.88 -19.81
CA ALA A 190 6.49 6.53 -20.41
C ALA A 190 6.34 7.13 -21.81
N MET A 191 6.77 8.36 -22.04
CA MET A 191 6.71 9.01 -23.35
C MET A 191 7.59 8.27 -24.36
N MET A 192 8.80 7.83 -23.96
CA MET A 192 9.71 7.08 -24.85
C MET A 192 9.09 5.78 -25.37
N ASN A 193 8.22 5.12 -24.59
CA ASN A 193 7.53 3.91 -25.06
C ASN A 193 6.61 4.13 -26.27
N TYR A 194 6.26 5.37 -26.59
CA TYR A 194 5.42 5.74 -27.75
C TYR A 194 6.20 6.40 -28.88
N GLU A 195 7.47 6.70 -28.67
CA GLU A 195 8.36 7.29 -29.69
C GLU A 195 9.19 6.24 -30.45
N GLU A 196 9.39 5.04 -29.87
CA GLU A 196 10.06 3.89 -30.49
C GLU A 196 9.06 3.13 -31.38
N SER A 197 8.82 3.65 -32.60
CA SER A 197 8.03 2.98 -33.62
C SER A 197 8.79 3.00 -34.97
#